data_f27d2210770cfbc5de0a5d7fc16ed4b3
#
_entry.id   f27d2210770cfbc5de0a5d7fc16ed4b3
#
_cell.length_a   1.000
_cell.length_b   1.000
_cell.length_c   1.000
_cell.angle_alpha   90.00
_cell.angle_beta   90.00
_cell.angle_gamma   90.00
#
_symmetry.space_group_name_H-M   'P 1'
#
loop_
_entity.id
_entity.type
_entity.pdbx_description
1 polymer ?
#
loop_
_entity_poly.entity_id
_entity_poly.type
_entity_poly.pdbx_seq_one_letter_code
_entity_poly.pdbx_strand_id
1 'polypeptide(L)'
;LQMISSGETAFGFRKKIYVDILAYPYLNWSWKATKLPDGGDIRKKDCDDQSIQIYLSLQIPGEGGLFSTPPALAYIWDNKAPKDTLAKSPHAILSNVRYLVLRNGKDNLETWFTEERNILKDVYRAFGLHSSGNRPIMVKGVLLFINTHHTKSDAEGCIGNIYFSNQ
;
A
#
# COMPACT_ATOMS: atom_id res chain seq x y z
N LEU A 1 -7.20 7.34 -12.59
CA LEU A 1 -6.29 6.37 -13.21
C LEU A 1 -6.92 4.99 -13.15
N GLN A 2 -7.05 4.32 -14.29
CA GLN A 2 -7.41 2.91 -14.40
C GLN A 2 -6.15 2.08 -14.64
N MET A 3 -6.06 0.93 -14.00
CA MET A 3 -4.95 -0.02 -14.12
C MET A 3 -5.54 -1.40 -14.42
N ILE A 4 -4.99 -2.10 -15.40
CA ILE A 4 -5.42 -3.44 -15.83
C ILE A 4 -4.18 -4.31 -15.93
N SER A 5 -4.17 -5.45 -15.27
CA SER A 5 -3.09 -6.44 -15.30
C SER A 5 -3.65 -7.80 -15.70
N SER A 6 -2.92 -8.55 -16.49
CA SER A 6 -3.31 -9.90 -16.89
C SER A 6 -2.11 -10.83 -17.01
N GLY A 7 -2.31 -12.12 -16.74
CA GLY A 7 -1.27 -13.13 -16.79
C GLY A 7 -0.12 -12.85 -15.80
N GLU A 8 1.12 -13.09 -16.18
CA GLU A 8 2.31 -12.89 -15.34
C GLU A 8 2.82 -11.43 -15.38
N THR A 9 1.94 -10.44 -15.09
CA THR A 9 2.33 -9.03 -15.16
C THR A 9 2.31 -8.34 -13.80
N ALA A 10 3.16 -7.32 -13.68
CA ALA A 10 3.21 -6.43 -12.53
C ALA A 10 3.77 -5.09 -12.99
N PHE A 11 3.07 -3.98 -12.68
CA PHE A 11 3.53 -2.65 -13.03
C PHE A 11 2.96 -1.57 -12.12
N GLY A 12 3.54 -0.39 -12.16
CA GLY A 12 3.06 0.74 -11.38
C GLY A 12 3.58 2.09 -11.85
N PHE A 13 2.99 3.13 -11.29
CA PHE A 13 3.34 4.52 -11.53
C PHE A 13 3.86 5.14 -10.25
N ARG A 14 5.07 5.66 -10.29
CA ARG A 14 5.72 6.29 -9.15
C ARG A 14 5.82 7.80 -9.33
N LYS A 15 5.47 8.54 -8.28
CA LYS A 15 5.70 9.98 -8.17
C LYS A 15 6.59 10.27 -6.96
N LYS A 16 7.71 10.97 -7.17
CA LYS A 16 8.49 11.53 -6.06
C LYS A 16 7.74 12.68 -5.44
N ILE A 17 7.67 12.70 -4.14
CA ILE A 17 7.09 13.76 -3.33
C ILE A 17 7.92 13.91 -2.06
N TYR A 18 7.67 14.97 -1.29
CA TYR A 18 8.32 15.16 0.00
C TYR A 18 7.26 15.73 0.96
N VAL A 19 6.69 14.86 1.78
CA VAL A 19 5.62 15.22 2.74
C VAL A 19 6.04 14.79 4.13
N ASP A 20 6.05 15.74 5.07
CA ASP A 20 6.20 15.46 6.50
C ASP A 20 4.86 15.01 7.05
N ILE A 21 4.77 13.75 7.50
CA ILE A 21 3.53 13.20 8.04
C ILE A 21 3.24 13.63 9.48
N LEU A 22 4.15 14.35 10.14
CA LEU A 22 3.81 15.04 11.38
C LEU A 22 2.97 16.30 11.11
N ALA A 23 3.24 16.99 9.99
CA ALA A 23 2.50 18.17 9.57
C ALA A 23 1.24 17.83 8.77
N TYR A 24 1.29 16.78 7.94
CA TYR A 24 0.18 16.31 7.10
C TYR A 24 -0.10 14.83 7.34
N PRO A 25 -0.72 14.49 8.48
CA PRO A 25 -0.88 13.10 8.91
C PRO A 25 -1.94 12.30 8.17
N TYR A 26 -2.78 12.93 7.36
CA TYR A 26 -3.85 12.23 6.67
C TYR A 26 -3.53 12.06 5.19
N LEU A 27 -3.79 10.85 4.67
CA LEU A 27 -3.85 10.53 3.25
C LEU A 27 -5.29 10.23 2.89
N ASN A 28 -5.76 10.91 1.85
CA ASN A 28 -7.12 10.76 1.32
C ASN A 28 -7.06 10.28 -0.11
N TRP A 29 -7.93 9.33 -0.48
CA TRP A 29 -8.08 8.88 -1.86
C TRP A 29 -9.42 8.22 -2.09
N SER A 30 -9.76 8.03 -3.36
CA SER A 30 -10.84 7.13 -3.75
C SER A 30 -10.31 6.00 -4.61
N TRP A 31 -10.89 4.83 -4.48
CA TRP A 31 -10.56 3.68 -5.30
C TRP A 31 -11.75 2.77 -5.57
N LYS A 32 -11.59 1.94 -6.57
CA LYS A 32 -12.56 0.95 -6.99
C LYS A 32 -11.83 -0.25 -7.58
N ALA A 33 -12.08 -1.46 -7.07
CA ALA A 33 -11.67 -2.69 -7.74
C ALA A 33 -12.81 -3.17 -8.62
N THR A 34 -12.51 -3.51 -9.86
CA THR A 34 -13.45 -4.09 -10.82
C THR A 34 -13.23 -5.60 -10.91
N LYS A 35 -11.96 -6.03 -10.83
CA LYS A 35 -11.58 -7.45 -10.85
C LYS A 35 -10.43 -7.69 -9.87
N LEU A 36 -10.56 -8.70 -9.03
CA LEU A 36 -9.51 -9.14 -8.10
C LEU A 36 -8.76 -10.34 -8.67
N PRO A 37 -7.44 -10.44 -8.44
CA PRO A 37 -6.68 -11.62 -8.85
C PRO A 37 -7.21 -12.88 -8.16
N ASP A 38 -7.34 -13.97 -8.90
CA ASP A 38 -7.87 -15.22 -8.39
C ASP A 38 -6.98 -15.78 -7.26
N GLY A 39 -7.56 -15.89 -6.06
CA GLY A 39 -6.85 -16.43 -4.90
C GLY A 39 -5.80 -15.50 -4.29
N GLY A 40 -5.70 -14.25 -4.72
CA GLY A 40 -4.76 -13.26 -4.17
C GLY A 40 -4.84 -13.18 -2.64
N ASP A 41 -3.70 -13.30 -1.96
CA ASP A 41 -3.61 -13.31 -0.50
C ASP A 41 -2.21 -12.84 -0.07
N ILE A 42 -2.12 -11.61 0.44
CA ILE A 42 -0.86 -11.00 0.88
C ILE A 42 -0.12 -11.80 1.96
N ARG A 43 -0.77 -12.70 2.65
CA ARG A 43 -0.16 -13.54 3.68
C ARG A 43 0.64 -14.70 3.10
N LYS A 44 0.55 -14.95 1.79
CA LYS A 44 1.15 -16.09 1.10
C LYS A 44 2.05 -15.62 -0.03
N LYS A 45 3.31 -16.05 0.00
CA LYS A 45 4.34 -15.62 -0.95
C LYS A 45 3.99 -15.88 -2.42
N ASP A 46 3.33 -17.00 -2.69
CA ASP A 46 3.09 -17.47 -4.05
C ASP A 46 1.73 -16.98 -4.62
N CYS A 47 1.03 -16.11 -3.90
CA CYS A 47 -0.23 -15.50 -4.33
C CYS A 47 -0.45 -14.10 -3.73
N ASP A 48 0.62 -13.34 -3.49
CA ASP A 48 0.57 -11.97 -2.98
C ASP A 48 0.24 -10.93 -4.07
N ASP A 49 -0.75 -11.22 -4.89
CA ASP A 49 -1.25 -10.37 -5.96
C ASP A 49 -2.48 -9.59 -5.54
N GLN A 50 -2.53 -8.30 -5.92
CA GLN A 50 -3.63 -7.40 -5.59
C GLN A 50 -3.99 -6.51 -6.77
N SER A 51 -5.29 -6.16 -6.88
CA SER A 51 -5.79 -5.29 -7.95
C SER A 51 -5.38 -3.84 -7.80
N ILE A 52 -5.20 -3.36 -6.57
CA ILE A 52 -4.82 -1.98 -6.29
C ILE A 52 -3.96 -1.94 -5.03
N GLN A 53 -2.83 -1.28 -5.15
CA GLN A 53 -1.89 -1.04 -4.06
C GLN A 53 -1.40 0.40 -4.12
N ILE A 54 -1.37 1.08 -2.98
CA ILE A 54 -0.81 2.42 -2.81
C ILE A 54 0.35 2.34 -1.83
N TYR A 55 1.57 2.44 -2.32
CA TYR A 55 2.77 2.43 -1.49
C TYR A 55 3.20 3.84 -1.15
N LEU A 56 3.53 4.04 0.11
CA LEU A 56 4.21 5.22 0.63
C LEU A 56 5.66 4.83 0.94
N SER A 57 6.60 5.31 0.13
CA SER A 57 8.03 5.16 0.40
C SER A 57 8.42 6.11 1.53
N LEU A 58 8.96 5.58 2.61
CA LEU A 58 9.17 6.32 3.86
C LEU A 58 10.65 6.58 4.13
N GLN A 59 10.90 7.69 4.81
CA GLN A 59 12.14 7.94 5.54
C GLN A 59 11.78 8.06 7.02
N ILE A 60 12.13 7.04 7.80
CA ILE A 60 11.88 6.97 9.23
C ILE A 60 13.23 7.19 9.95
N PRO A 61 13.34 8.17 10.86
CA PRO A 61 14.58 8.40 11.60
C PRO A 61 14.99 7.17 12.41
N GLY A 62 16.22 6.71 12.21
CA GLY A 62 16.75 5.52 12.88
C GLY A 62 16.45 4.20 12.19
N GLU A 63 15.59 4.19 11.16
CA GLU A 63 15.32 3.04 10.33
C GLU A 63 16.07 3.11 8.99
N GLY A 64 16.49 1.97 8.49
CA GLY A 64 17.17 1.87 7.21
C GLY A 64 18.69 2.02 7.32
N GLY A 65 19.42 0.93 7.16
CA GLY A 65 20.88 0.93 6.99
C GLY A 65 21.26 1.30 5.54
N LEU A 66 22.53 1.59 5.33
CA LEU A 66 23.09 2.03 4.03
C LEU A 66 22.79 1.08 2.86
N PHE A 67 22.50 -0.20 3.16
CA PHE A 67 22.22 -1.28 2.19
C PHE A 67 20.84 -1.90 2.35
N SER A 68 19.94 -1.31 3.14
CA SER A 68 18.60 -1.85 3.34
C SER A 68 17.58 -1.25 2.37
N THR A 69 16.58 -2.03 1.97
CA THR A 69 15.42 -1.51 1.25
C THR A 69 14.75 -0.42 2.10
N PRO A 70 14.46 0.76 1.54
CA PRO A 70 13.74 1.79 2.28
C PRO A 70 12.41 1.27 2.83
N PRO A 71 12.03 1.66 4.06
CA PRO A 71 10.74 1.29 4.60
C PRO A 71 9.60 1.82 3.72
N ALA A 72 8.55 1.02 3.58
CA ALA A 72 7.35 1.43 2.88
C ALA A 72 6.09 0.87 3.57
N LEU A 73 5.03 1.68 3.61
CA LEU A 73 3.70 1.25 3.98
C LEU A 73 2.84 1.19 2.72
N ALA A 74 2.16 0.07 2.51
CA ALA A 74 1.26 -0.12 1.40
C ALA A 74 -0.18 -0.34 1.89
N TYR A 75 -1.10 0.45 1.39
CA TYR A 75 -2.54 0.21 1.51
C TYR A 75 -2.98 -0.63 0.32
N ILE A 76 -3.68 -1.73 0.59
CA ILE A 76 -4.03 -2.70 -0.45
C ILE A 76 -5.50 -3.11 -0.43
N TRP A 77 -6.01 -3.41 -1.63
CA TRP A 77 -7.24 -4.16 -1.83
C TRP A 77 -6.87 -5.60 -2.14
N ASP A 78 -6.94 -6.46 -1.12
CA ASP A 78 -6.63 -7.88 -1.21
C ASP A 78 -7.84 -8.69 -1.68
N ASN A 79 -7.68 -9.97 -2.01
CA ASN A 79 -8.82 -10.84 -2.28
C ASN A 79 -9.23 -11.66 -1.03
N LYS A 80 -8.27 -12.32 -0.38
CA LYS A 80 -8.54 -13.31 0.69
C LYS A 80 -8.24 -12.83 2.09
N ALA A 81 -7.24 -11.96 2.26
CA ALA A 81 -6.86 -11.52 3.59
C ALA A 81 -7.97 -10.66 4.23
N PRO A 82 -8.23 -10.82 5.53
CA PRO A 82 -9.17 -9.98 6.26
C PRO A 82 -8.77 -8.50 6.24
N LYS A 83 -9.75 -7.60 6.31
CA LYS A 83 -9.50 -6.18 6.55
C LYS A 83 -8.72 -6.00 7.86
N ASP A 84 -7.96 -4.92 7.93
CA ASP A 84 -7.05 -4.59 9.04
C ASP A 84 -5.90 -5.59 9.25
N THR A 85 -5.73 -6.58 8.35
CA THR A 85 -4.53 -7.40 8.34
C THR A 85 -3.31 -6.51 8.08
N LEU A 86 -2.39 -6.49 9.05
CA LEU A 86 -1.07 -5.89 8.92
C LEU A 86 -0.08 -7.02 8.65
N ALA A 87 0.52 -7.03 7.46
CA ALA A 87 1.47 -8.06 7.05
C ALA A 87 2.83 -7.44 6.70
N LYS A 88 3.89 -8.16 7.01
CA LYS A 88 5.23 -7.91 6.46
C LYS A 88 5.31 -8.55 5.08
N SER A 89 6.04 -7.93 4.15
CA SER A 89 6.25 -8.55 2.84
C SER A 89 6.78 -9.99 2.99
N PRO A 90 6.20 -10.96 2.28
CA PRO A 90 6.69 -12.33 2.27
C PRO A 90 8.02 -12.48 1.47
N HIS A 91 8.42 -11.43 0.73
CA HIS A 91 9.66 -11.42 -0.05
C HIS A 91 10.81 -10.80 0.74
N ALA A 92 11.92 -11.54 0.86
CA ALA A 92 13.09 -11.10 1.63
C ALA A 92 13.67 -9.76 1.13
N ILE A 93 13.68 -9.54 -0.19
CA ILE A 93 14.16 -8.29 -0.80
C ILE A 93 13.28 -7.07 -0.44
N LEU A 94 12.03 -7.29 -0.07
CA LEU A 94 11.07 -6.27 0.35
C LEU A 94 10.83 -6.33 1.87
N SER A 95 11.80 -6.77 2.65
CA SER A 95 11.65 -7.04 4.10
C SER A 95 11.20 -5.83 4.92
N ASN A 96 11.40 -4.62 4.41
CA ASN A 96 10.97 -3.36 5.06
C ASN A 96 9.63 -2.82 4.54
N VAL A 97 8.90 -3.61 3.73
CA VAL A 97 7.54 -3.26 3.30
C VAL A 97 6.53 -3.83 4.30
N ARG A 98 5.56 -3.02 4.65
CA ARG A 98 4.38 -3.40 5.45
C ARG A 98 3.13 -3.16 4.63
N TYR A 99 2.22 -4.12 4.65
CA TYR A 99 0.93 -4.06 3.96
C TYR A 99 -0.18 -3.93 4.99
N LEU A 100 -1.10 -3.02 4.74
CA LEU A 100 -2.34 -2.90 5.49
C LEU A 100 -3.53 -3.11 4.54
N VAL A 101 -4.28 -4.18 4.79
CA VAL A 101 -5.47 -4.53 4.01
C VAL A 101 -6.62 -3.62 4.43
N LEU A 102 -7.10 -2.76 3.54
CA LEU A 102 -8.25 -1.90 3.80
C LEU A 102 -9.55 -2.48 3.20
N ARG A 103 -9.45 -3.11 2.04
CA ARG A 103 -10.57 -3.74 1.33
C ARG A 103 -10.20 -5.16 0.94
N ASN A 104 -11.22 -5.99 0.77
CA ASN A 104 -11.00 -7.37 0.31
C ASN A 104 -12.14 -7.89 -0.57
N GLY A 105 -12.09 -9.17 -0.94
CA GLY A 105 -13.07 -9.82 -1.81
C GLY A 105 -14.51 -9.90 -1.27
N LYS A 106 -14.76 -9.42 -0.05
CA LYS A 106 -16.11 -9.28 0.52
C LYS A 106 -16.72 -7.89 0.28
N ASP A 107 -15.91 -6.92 -0.18
CA ASP A 107 -16.43 -5.61 -0.55
C ASP A 107 -17.07 -5.65 -1.93
N ASN A 108 -18.05 -4.76 -2.16
CA ASN A 108 -18.71 -4.65 -3.45
C ASN A 108 -17.71 -4.17 -4.50
N LEU A 109 -17.47 -5.00 -5.51
CA LEU A 109 -16.69 -4.60 -6.68
C LEU A 109 -17.47 -3.55 -7.48
N GLU A 110 -16.74 -2.83 -8.36
CA GLU A 110 -17.28 -1.73 -9.19
C GLU A 110 -17.83 -0.53 -8.41
N THR A 111 -17.73 -0.56 -7.09
CA THR A 111 -18.14 0.55 -6.21
C THR A 111 -16.94 1.41 -5.82
N TRP A 112 -17.07 2.73 -5.95
CA TRP A 112 -16.10 3.68 -5.44
C TRP A 112 -16.16 3.76 -3.92
N PHE A 113 -15.01 3.60 -3.28
CA PHE A 113 -14.82 3.84 -1.85
C PHE A 113 -13.87 5.00 -1.66
N THR A 114 -14.19 5.88 -0.73
CA THR A 114 -13.28 6.94 -0.28
C THR A 114 -12.66 6.52 1.03
N GLU A 115 -11.36 6.66 1.12
CA GLU A 115 -10.57 6.38 2.32
C GLU A 115 -9.93 7.65 2.84
N GLU A 116 -9.91 7.78 4.15
CA GLU A 116 -9.09 8.72 4.90
C GLU A 116 -8.28 7.94 5.92
N ARG A 117 -6.96 8.03 5.83
CA ARG A 117 -6.07 7.29 6.74
C ARG A 117 -5.12 8.23 7.46
N ASN A 118 -5.08 8.10 8.79
CA ASN A 118 -4.02 8.73 9.57
C ASN A 118 -2.74 7.92 9.41
N ILE A 119 -1.93 8.31 8.40
CA ILE A 119 -0.70 7.58 8.03
C ILE A 119 0.35 7.61 9.15
N LEU A 120 0.37 8.61 10.01
CA LEU A 120 1.27 8.65 11.15
C LEU A 120 0.96 7.51 12.13
N LYS A 121 -0.32 7.30 12.46
CA LYS A 121 -0.77 6.18 13.32
C LYS A 121 -0.47 4.84 12.66
N ASP A 122 -0.75 4.72 11.37
CA ASP A 122 -0.52 3.48 10.62
C ASP A 122 0.98 3.14 10.54
N VAL A 123 1.84 4.13 10.32
CA VAL A 123 3.31 3.95 10.33
C VAL A 123 3.80 3.52 11.71
N TYR A 124 3.34 4.16 12.77
CA TYR A 124 3.71 3.77 14.14
C TYR A 124 3.31 2.32 14.43
N ARG A 125 2.08 1.93 14.08
CA ARG A 125 1.61 0.55 14.21
C ARG A 125 2.42 -0.43 13.37
N ALA A 126 2.69 -0.08 12.11
CA ALA A 126 3.32 -0.96 11.13
C ALA A 126 4.80 -1.24 11.43
N PHE A 127 5.50 -0.26 12.00
CA PHE A 127 6.94 -0.34 12.28
C PHE A 127 7.26 -0.47 13.78
N GLY A 128 6.24 -0.57 14.64
CA GLY A 128 6.44 -0.70 16.09
C GLY A 128 7.06 0.55 16.73
N LEU A 129 6.77 1.72 16.21
CA LEU A 129 7.32 2.96 16.72
C LEU A 129 6.48 3.49 17.88
N HIS A 130 7.14 3.97 18.94
CA HIS A 130 6.48 4.60 20.07
C HIS A 130 6.51 6.13 19.99
N SER A 131 7.55 6.69 19.36
CA SER A 131 7.71 8.12 19.10
C SER A 131 8.77 8.34 18.03
N SER A 132 8.66 9.42 17.27
CA SER A 132 9.71 9.89 16.36
C SER A 132 10.68 10.86 17.05
N GLY A 133 10.43 11.24 18.32
CA GLY A 133 11.24 12.19 19.07
C GLY A 133 11.34 13.56 18.39
N ASN A 134 10.26 14.10 17.88
CA ASN A 134 10.19 15.35 17.10
C ASN A 134 10.97 15.35 15.77
N ARG A 135 11.52 14.21 15.36
CA ARG A 135 12.16 14.09 14.05
C ARG A 135 11.10 13.80 12.99
N PRO A 136 11.10 14.50 11.84
CA PRO A 136 10.10 14.31 10.80
C PRO A 136 10.18 12.90 10.22
N ILE A 137 9.02 12.29 9.99
CA ILE A 137 8.89 11.09 9.17
C ILE A 137 8.40 11.57 7.79
N MET A 138 9.19 11.29 6.77
CA MET A 138 8.94 11.80 5.43
C MET A 138 8.37 10.72 4.52
N VAL A 139 7.29 11.04 3.79
CA VAL A 139 6.94 10.30 2.57
C VAL A 139 7.77 10.84 1.42
N LYS A 140 8.59 9.99 0.82
CA LYS A 140 9.52 10.34 -0.29
C LYS A 140 8.95 10.01 -1.67
N GLY A 141 7.84 9.31 -1.71
CA GLY A 141 7.17 8.96 -2.96
C GLY A 141 5.92 8.14 -2.73
N VAL A 142 5.04 8.23 -3.71
CA VAL A 142 3.85 7.37 -3.83
C VAL A 142 4.03 6.49 -5.05
N LEU A 143 3.75 5.19 -4.91
CA LEU A 143 3.69 4.23 -6.01
C LEU A 143 2.27 3.64 -6.04
N LEU A 144 1.61 3.75 -7.17
CA LEU A 144 0.38 3.03 -7.48
C LEU A 144 0.75 1.76 -8.22
N PHE A 145 0.31 0.62 -7.75
CA PHE A 145 0.78 -0.67 -8.26
C PHE A 145 -0.36 -1.66 -8.42
N ILE A 146 -0.23 -2.54 -9.39
CA ILE A 146 -1.11 -3.68 -9.67
C ILE A 146 -0.24 -4.88 -10.03
N ASN A 147 -0.59 -6.08 -9.58
CA ASN A 147 0.11 -7.29 -9.99
C ASN A 147 -0.81 -8.51 -10.06
N THR A 148 -0.48 -9.39 -11.01
CA THR A 148 -1.07 -10.71 -11.24
C THR A 148 0.00 -11.77 -11.50
N HIS A 149 1.25 -11.44 -11.12
CA HIS A 149 2.43 -12.21 -11.47
C HIS A 149 2.42 -13.64 -10.94
N HIS A 150 1.98 -13.83 -9.70
CA HIS A 150 1.97 -15.15 -9.06
C HIS A 150 0.71 -15.94 -9.42
N THR A 151 -0.45 -15.31 -9.39
CA THR A 151 -1.74 -15.96 -9.65
C THR A 151 -1.99 -16.20 -11.14
N LYS A 152 -1.26 -15.49 -12.03
CA LYS A 152 -1.40 -15.56 -13.49
C LYS A 152 -2.83 -15.30 -13.98
N SER A 153 -3.59 -14.56 -13.19
CA SER A 153 -4.99 -14.21 -13.43
C SER A 153 -5.11 -12.78 -13.97
N ASP A 154 -6.29 -12.21 -13.87
CA ASP A 154 -6.52 -10.82 -14.24
C ASP A 154 -6.88 -9.98 -13.02
N ALA A 155 -6.53 -8.72 -13.06
CA ALA A 155 -6.92 -7.74 -12.07
C ALA A 155 -7.21 -6.39 -12.72
N GLU A 156 -8.17 -5.67 -12.18
CA GLU A 156 -8.51 -4.34 -12.65
C GLU A 156 -8.96 -3.47 -11.49
N GLY A 157 -8.51 -2.21 -11.50
CA GLY A 157 -8.92 -1.23 -10.53
C GLY A 157 -8.67 0.21 -10.94
N CYS A 158 -9.33 1.12 -10.26
CA CYS A 158 -9.25 2.55 -10.49
C CYS A 158 -8.85 3.27 -9.21
N ILE A 159 -8.04 4.30 -9.34
CA ILE A 159 -7.62 5.19 -8.24
C ILE A 159 -7.86 6.64 -8.65
N GLY A 160 -8.41 7.44 -7.74
CA GLY A 160 -8.61 8.88 -7.93
C GLY A 160 -8.40 9.68 -6.65
N ASN A 161 -8.26 11.00 -6.81
CA ASN A 161 -8.28 11.99 -5.74
C ASN A 161 -7.29 11.72 -4.59
N ILE A 162 -6.02 11.42 -4.91
CA ILE A 162 -5.00 11.20 -3.87
C ILE A 162 -4.42 12.53 -3.43
N TYR A 163 -4.55 12.85 -2.13
CA TYR A 163 -3.94 14.04 -1.53
C TYR A 163 -3.65 13.86 -0.04
N PHE A 164 -2.70 14.64 0.46
CA PHE A 164 -2.37 14.72 1.89
C PHE A 164 -3.07 15.92 2.51
N SER A 165 -3.50 15.78 3.77
CA SER A 165 -4.12 16.87 4.53
C SER A 165 -3.66 16.85 5.99
N ASN A 166 -3.91 17.98 6.66
CA ASN A 166 -3.68 18.13 8.11
C ASN A 166 -4.98 18.02 8.92
N GLN A 167 -6.11 17.92 8.22
CA GLN A 167 -7.45 17.70 8.76
C GLN A 167 -8.23 16.78 7.84
#